data_acb54f9cb79c3e6a07cd0f5de8b1daaf
#
_entry.id   acb54f9cb79c3e6a07cd0f5de8b1daaf
#
_cell.length_a   1.000
_cell.length_b   1.000
_cell.length_c   1.000
_cell.angle_alpha   90.00
_cell.angle_beta   90.00
_cell.angle_gamma   90.00
#
_symmetry.space_group_name_H-M   'P 1'
#
loop_
_entity.id
_entity.type
_entity.pdbx_description
1 polymer ?
#
loop_
_entity_poly.entity_id
_entity_poly.type
_entity_poly.pdbx_seq_one_letter_code
_entity_poly.pdbx_strand_id
1 'polypeptide(L)'
;MRPTIFRRLVLGLLALVVVACGSPSPGPSLAVGTTADPEMRLLANLYAAALRSYGSAAHVEIVDHPLVELDSGTVSVVPGFTGRLLQTFSPGTTVRSDSQVYRAMVGVLPEGVAAGDYTTSAEDKPALVVTDATATAWGSRDLTALVSHCAGLRVGAVAHVRGLPTTVGSCTLPPVREFPDQKTMFEALRAGDITAGWTSTANIGIPGEFVVLADRKPPLVMAENIVPLYRRNELDQQQARAINELAGVLDTGSLVDMRQHVAEGRDPRSVAEEWLSAHPLGR
;
A
#
# COMPACT_ATOMS: atom_id res chain seq x y z
N MET A 1 57.77 13.59 -82.63
CA MET A 1 58.45 13.31 -81.35
C MET A 1 57.33 13.31 -80.28
N ARG A 2 57.31 12.36 -79.39
CA ARG A 2 56.15 11.84 -78.60
C ARG A 2 55.61 12.80 -77.56
N PRO A 3 54.26 12.88 -77.42
CA PRO A 3 53.61 13.52 -76.21
C PRO A 3 53.34 12.49 -75.12
N THR A 4 53.63 12.86 -73.90
CA THR A 4 53.39 12.11 -72.66
C THR A 4 51.97 12.30 -72.16
N ILE A 5 51.32 11.19 -71.93
CA ILE A 5 49.91 11.10 -71.38
C ILE A 5 49.92 11.31 -69.87
N PHE A 6 49.28 12.37 -69.42
CA PHE A 6 49.01 12.59 -68.00
C PHE A 6 47.72 11.87 -67.60
N ARG A 7 47.87 10.80 -66.83
CA ARG A 7 46.78 10.01 -66.29
C ARG A 7 46.36 10.60 -64.92
N ARG A 8 45.24 11.30 -64.89
CA ARG A 8 44.66 11.83 -63.64
C ARG A 8 43.94 10.71 -62.89
N LEU A 9 44.48 10.33 -61.72
CA LEU A 9 43.82 9.45 -60.73
C LEU A 9 42.86 10.31 -59.93
N VAL A 10 41.55 10.08 -60.06
CA VAL A 10 40.53 10.65 -59.21
C VAL A 10 40.33 9.68 -58.06
N LEU A 11 40.85 10.00 -56.83
CA LEU A 11 40.52 9.30 -55.57
C LEU A 11 39.16 9.78 -55.14
N GLY A 12 38.15 8.92 -55.25
CA GLY A 12 36.83 9.10 -54.61
C GLY A 12 36.91 8.80 -53.12
N LEU A 13 36.82 9.83 -52.29
CA LEU A 13 36.70 9.71 -50.84
C LEU A 13 35.24 9.36 -50.52
N LEU A 14 34.96 8.09 -50.26
CA LEU A 14 33.67 7.61 -49.78
C LEU A 14 33.58 7.93 -48.25
N ALA A 15 32.92 9.02 -47.89
CA ALA A 15 32.62 9.34 -46.48
C ALA A 15 31.53 8.40 -45.97
N LEU A 16 31.93 7.39 -45.18
CA LEU A 16 31.00 6.54 -44.46
C LEU A 16 30.39 7.37 -43.29
N VAL A 17 29.18 7.87 -43.47
CA VAL A 17 28.38 8.47 -42.37
C VAL A 17 27.86 7.32 -41.54
N VAL A 18 28.54 6.99 -40.43
CA VAL A 18 28.03 6.11 -39.38
C VAL A 18 26.98 6.90 -38.62
N VAL A 19 25.71 6.71 -38.95
CA VAL A 19 24.58 7.16 -38.12
C VAL A 19 24.59 6.27 -36.88
N ALA A 20 25.26 6.73 -35.83
CA ALA A 20 25.11 6.15 -34.50
C ALA A 20 23.66 6.39 -34.05
N CYS A 21 22.79 5.41 -34.21
CA CYS A 21 21.53 5.35 -33.49
C CYS A 21 21.89 5.26 -32.00
N GLY A 22 22.04 6.41 -31.35
CA GLY A 22 22.14 6.48 -29.90
C GLY A 22 20.84 5.91 -29.31
N SER A 23 20.91 4.72 -28.76
CA SER A 23 19.83 4.25 -27.87
C SER A 23 19.65 5.32 -26.81
N PRO A 24 18.43 5.82 -26.56
CA PRO A 24 18.20 6.75 -25.47
C PRO A 24 18.72 6.08 -24.20
N SER A 25 19.65 6.74 -23.51
CA SER A 25 20.08 6.28 -22.20
C SER A 25 18.84 6.16 -21.33
N PRO A 26 18.60 5.01 -20.67
CA PRO A 26 17.48 4.91 -19.75
C PRO A 26 17.61 6.06 -18.74
N GLY A 27 16.53 6.83 -18.55
CA GLY A 27 16.48 7.87 -17.53
C GLY A 27 16.82 7.27 -16.15
N PRO A 28 17.13 8.12 -15.15
CA PRO A 28 17.41 7.62 -13.83
C PRO A 28 16.23 6.76 -13.33
N SER A 29 16.57 5.60 -12.74
CA SER A 29 15.56 4.68 -12.21
C SER A 29 14.94 5.27 -10.95
N LEU A 30 13.61 5.40 -10.91
CA LEU A 30 12.87 5.87 -9.74
C LEU A 30 12.95 4.85 -8.61
N ALA A 31 13.39 5.28 -7.43
CA ALA A 31 13.40 4.45 -6.24
C ALA A 31 12.05 4.54 -5.52
N VAL A 32 11.39 3.40 -5.32
CA VAL A 32 10.20 3.29 -4.47
C VAL A 32 10.65 2.79 -3.11
N GLY A 33 10.66 3.70 -2.12
CA GLY A 33 11.15 3.42 -0.77
C GLY A 33 10.15 2.62 0.06
N THR A 34 10.66 1.67 0.84
CA THR A 34 9.85 0.85 1.74
C THR A 34 10.66 0.31 2.90
N THR A 35 9.99 -0.14 3.95
CA THR A 35 10.63 -0.92 5.03
C THR A 35 10.77 -2.39 4.63
N ALA A 36 11.42 -3.18 5.50
CA ALA A 36 11.51 -4.64 5.31
C ALA A 36 10.19 -5.40 5.56
N ASP A 37 9.14 -4.70 6.03
CA ASP A 37 7.82 -5.28 6.26
C ASP A 37 7.25 -5.89 4.97
N PRO A 38 6.75 -7.14 4.99
CA PRO A 38 6.27 -7.83 3.77
C PRO A 38 5.13 -7.10 3.05
N GLU A 39 4.19 -6.50 3.79
CA GLU A 39 3.08 -5.75 3.23
C GLU A 39 3.57 -4.48 2.53
N MET A 40 4.43 -3.72 3.20
CA MET A 40 4.98 -2.49 2.64
C MET A 40 5.86 -2.77 1.43
N ARG A 41 6.61 -3.90 1.42
CA ARG A 41 7.37 -4.36 0.24
C ARG A 41 6.47 -4.72 -0.93
N LEU A 42 5.34 -5.39 -0.68
CA LEU A 42 4.35 -5.70 -1.72
C LEU A 42 3.79 -4.41 -2.33
N LEU A 43 3.36 -3.46 -1.52
CA LEU A 43 2.86 -2.17 -1.98
C LEU A 43 3.91 -1.40 -2.79
N ALA A 44 5.16 -1.36 -2.34
CA ALA A 44 6.24 -0.72 -3.08
C ALA A 44 6.47 -1.39 -4.45
N ASN A 45 6.38 -2.72 -4.53
CA ASN A 45 6.49 -3.44 -5.79
C ASN A 45 5.31 -3.16 -6.74
N LEU A 46 4.09 -2.97 -6.22
CA LEU A 46 2.94 -2.55 -7.02
C LEU A 46 3.16 -1.17 -7.66
N TYR A 47 3.62 -0.18 -6.88
CA TYR A 47 3.93 1.15 -7.43
C TYR A 47 5.11 1.12 -8.41
N ALA A 48 6.16 0.35 -8.12
CA ALA A 48 7.27 0.17 -9.05
C ALA A 48 6.82 -0.53 -10.35
N ALA A 49 5.93 -1.52 -10.26
CA ALA A 49 5.35 -2.18 -11.43
C ALA A 49 4.46 -1.22 -12.25
N ALA A 50 3.66 -0.38 -11.58
CA ALA A 50 2.86 0.66 -12.23
C ALA A 50 3.73 1.65 -13.00
N LEU A 51 4.80 2.16 -12.40
CA LEU A 51 5.77 3.05 -13.07
C LEU A 51 6.42 2.37 -14.29
N ARG A 52 6.81 1.08 -14.16
CA ARG A 52 7.38 0.32 -15.28
C ARG A 52 6.38 0.08 -16.41
N SER A 53 5.11 -0.14 -16.11
CA SER A 53 4.06 -0.34 -17.13
C SER A 53 3.83 0.92 -17.97
N TYR A 54 4.20 2.09 -17.45
CA TYR A 54 4.20 3.37 -18.15
C TYR A 54 5.57 3.76 -18.74
N GLY A 55 6.52 2.82 -18.80
CA GLY A 55 7.83 3.00 -19.45
C GLY A 55 8.90 3.68 -18.59
N SER A 56 8.63 4.00 -17.33
CA SER A 56 9.65 4.53 -16.42
C SER A 56 10.45 3.39 -15.79
N ALA A 57 11.78 3.51 -15.76
CA ALA A 57 12.59 2.61 -14.96
C ALA A 57 12.28 2.84 -13.48
N ALA A 58 11.96 1.76 -12.73
CA ALA A 58 11.67 1.84 -11.31
C ALA A 58 12.12 0.57 -10.58
N HIS A 59 12.58 0.75 -9.33
CA HIS A 59 13.00 -0.33 -8.44
C HIS A 59 12.52 -0.06 -7.01
N VAL A 60 12.49 -1.11 -6.20
CA VAL A 60 12.17 -1.02 -4.77
C VAL A 60 13.47 -0.89 -3.98
N GLU A 61 13.50 0.07 -3.06
CA GLU A 61 14.60 0.28 -2.14
C GLU A 61 14.13 0.10 -0.69
N ILE A 62 14.79 -0.82 0.04
CA ILE A 62 14.47 -1.08 1.44
C ILE A 62 15.28 -0.14 2.30
N VAL A 63 14.60 0.68 3.09
CA VAL A 63 15.20 1.69 3.96
C VAL A 63 14.52 1.67 5.34
N ASP A 64 15.24 2.11 6.38
CA ASP A 64 14.71 2.10 7.75
C ASP A 64 13.63 3.17 7.97
N HIS A 65 13.78 4.33 7.31
CA HIS A 65 12.93 5.49 7.50
C HIS A 65 12.43 6.06 6.14
N PRO A 66 11.50 5.39 5.44
CA PRO A 66 11.08 5.77 4.09
C PRO A 66 10.65 7.24 3.94
N LEU A 67 9.96 7.81 4.94
CA LEU A 67 9.52 9.21 4.90
C LEU A 67 10.69 10.19 5.00
N VAL A 68 11.74 9.87 5.74
CA VAL A 68 12.98 10.67 5.82
C VAL A 68 13.73 10.60 4.48
N GLU A 69 13.82 9.41 3.91
CA GLU A 69 14.46 9.21 2.61
C GLU A 69 13.67 9.84 1.45
N LEU A 70 12.35 9.93 1.58
CA LEU A 70 11.51 10.70 0.66
C LEU A 70 11.81 12.19 0.77
N ASP A 71 11.92 12.72 1.99
CA ASP A 71 12.21 14.15 2.22
C ASP A 71 13.62 14.52 1.71
N SER A 72 14.61 13.66 1.89
CA SER A 72 15.97 13.85 1.38
C SER A 72 16.11 13.70 -0.15
N GLY A 73 15.13 13.05 -0.81
CA GLY A 73 15.17 12.74 -2.24
C GLY A 73 15.96 11.47 -2.59
N THR A 74 16.34 10.67 -1.61
CA THR A 74 16.96 9.35 -1.82
C THR A 74 15.96 8.39 -2.50
N VAL A 75 14.68 8.47 -2.12
CA VAL A 75 13.60 7.74 -2.76
C VAL A 75 12.57 8.71 -3.36
N SER A 76 11.94 8.32 -4.45
CA SER A 76 11.02 9.17 -5.22
C SER A 76 9.55 8.96 -4.83
N VAL A 77 9.18 7.75 -4.42
CA VAL A 77 7.82 7.36 -4.04
C VAL A 77 7.85 6.49 -2.79
N VAL A 78 6.91 6.70 -1.88
CA VAL A 78 6.73 5.88 -0.69
C VAL A 78 5.24 5.52 -0.55
N PRO A 79 4.86 4.24 -0.58
CA PRO A 79 3.51 3.83 -0.26
C PRO A 79 3.23 3.99 1.23
N GLY A 80 1.97 4.27 1.57
CA GLY A 80 1.53 4.35 2.95
C GLY A 80 0.04 4.12 3.10
N PHE A 81 -0.43 4.18 4.33
CA PHE A 81 -1.84 4.12 4.68
C PHE A 81 -2.30 5.47 5.21
N THR A 82 -3.43 5.95 4.74
CA THR A 82 -3.91 7.32 4.99
C THR A 82 -4.04 7.65 6.47
N GLY A 83 -4.58 6.76 7.28
CA GLY A 83 -4.76 6.97 8.72
C GLY A 83 -3.43 6.91 9.48
N ARG A 84 -2.56 5.91 9.19
CA ARG A 84 -1.21 5.80 9.80
C ARG A 84 -0.38 7.04 9.52
N LEU A 85 -0.41 7.56 8.29
CA LEU A 85 0.26 8.80 7.91
C LEU A 85 -0.33 10.01 8.65
N LEU A 86 -1.67 10.12 8.70
CA LEU A 86 -2.34 11.17 9.45
C LEU A 86 -1.93 11.17 10.92
N GLN A 87 -1.93 10.00 11.57
CA GLN A 87 -1.51 9.90 12.98
C GLN A 87 -0.02 10.18 13.19
N THR A 88 0.83 9.90 12.19
CA THR A 88 2.25 10.24 12.25
C THR A 88 2.47 11.75 12.24
N PHE A 89 1.79 12.49 11.37
CA PHE A 89 1.99 13.93 11.22
C PHE A 89 1.08 14.77 12.13
N SER A 90 -0.09 14.25 12.56
CA SER A 90 -1.06 14.92 13.42
C SER A 90 -1.70 13.94 14.41
N PRO A 91 -0.97 13.53 15.45
CA PRO A 91 -1.49 12.59 16.45
C PRO A 91 -2.77 13.09 17.13
N GLY A 92 -3.70 12.16 17.42
CA GLY A 92 -4.94 12.47 18.12
C GLY A 92 -6.08 12.97 17.24
N THR A 93 -5.89 13.05 15.93
CA THR A 93 -6.99 13.35 14.99
C THR A 93 -8.05 12.25 15.04
N THR A 94 -9.34 12.65 15.04
CA THR A 94 -10.49 11.73 15.27
C THR A 94 -11.38 11.51 14.06
N VAL A 95 -11.01 12.06 12.88
CA VAL A 95 -11.73 11.81 11.62
C VAL A 95 -11.66 10.32 11.25
N ARG A 96 -12.70 9.79 10.60
CA ARG A 96 -12.80 8.34 10.37
C ARG A 96 -13.10 7.97 8.92
N SER A 97 -13.90 8.78 8.19
CA SER A 97 -14.23 8.43 6.81
C SER A 97 -13.02 8.61 5.88
N ASP A 98 -12.93 7.77 4.86
CA ASP A 98 -11.88 7.76 3.83
C ASP A 98 -11.51 9.16 3.32
N SER A 99 -12.49 9.89 2.82
CA SER A 99 -12.28 11.23 2.26
C SER A 99 -11.90 12.29 3.30
N GLN A 100 -12.36 12.15 4.57
CA GLN A 100 -11.96 13.06 5.65
C GLN A 100 -10.54 12.77 6.10
N VAL A 101 -10.19 11.48 6.26
CA VAL A 101 -8.83 11.05 6.64
C VAL A 101 -7.84 11.49 5.59
N TYR A 102 -8.11 11.24 4.30
CA TYR A 102 -7.23 11.65 3.21
C TYR A 102 -7.03 13.17 3.18
N ARG A 103 -8.12 13.96 3.24
CA ARG A 103 -8.01 15.44 3.24
C ARG A 103 -7.23 15.96 4.45
N ALA A 104 -7.48 15.40 5.64
CA ALA A 104 -6.76 15.78 6.86
C ALA A 104 -5.27 15.42 6.74
N MET A 105 -4.94 14.22 6.21
CA MET A 105 -3.57 13.78 5.97
C MET A 105 -2.85 14.72 5.00
N VAL A 106 -3.46 15.03 3.85
CA VAL A 106 -2.85 15.95 2.87
C VAL A 106 -2.58 17.32 3.47
N GLY A 107 -3.47 17.79 4.34
CA GLY A 107 -3.32 19.11 5.02
C GLY A 107 -2.17 19.20 6.03
N VAL A 108 -1.60 18.07 6.44
CA VAL A 108 -0.51 18.00 7.43
C VAL A 108 0.79 17.39 6.89
N LEU A 109 0.85 17.10 5.58
CA LEU A 109 2.08 16.61 4.95
C LEU A 109 3.20 17.67 5.07
N PRO A 110 4.45 17.23 5.22
CA PRO A 110 5.62 18.11 5.20
C PRO A 110 5.69 18.92 3.90
N GLU A 111 6.32 20.11 3.98
CA GLU A 111 6.59 20.92 2.80
C GLU A 111 7.41 20.12 1.78
N GLY A 112 7.06 20.24 0.50
CA GLY A 112 7.73 19.49 -0.58
C GLY A 112 7.17 18.09 -0.82
N VAL A 113 6.39 17.51 0.10
CA VAL A 113 5.74 16.21 -0.09
C VAL A 113 4.32 16.38 -0.64
N ALA A 114 3.94 15.52 -1.55
CA ALA A 114 2.59 15.41 -2.09
C ALA A 114 2.06 13.98 -1.92
N ALA A 115 0.75 13.84 -1.91
CA ALA A 115 0.07 12.56 -1.99
C ALA A 115 -0.57 12.40 -3.38
N GLY A 116 -0.51 11.20 -3.93
CA GLY A 116 -1.33 10.79 -5.06
C GLY A 116 -2.75 10.41 -4.65
N ASP A 117 -3.49 9.83 -5.57
CA ASP A 117 -4.84 9.34 -5.31
C ASP A 117 -4.80 8.14 -4.36
N TYR A 118 -5.71 8.11 -3.39
CA TYR A 118 -5.84 6.98 -2.48
C TYR A 118 -6.82 5.94 -3.04
N THR A 119 -6.59 4.66 -2.73
CA THR A 119 -7.48 3.57 -3.11
C THR A 119 -8.81 3.69 -2.37
N THR A 120 -9.93 3.79 -3.09
CA THR A 120 -11.26 3.84 -2.45
C THR A 120 -11.82 2.46 -2.12
N SER A 121 -11.30 1.42 -2.78
CA SER A 121 -11.76 0.02 -2.65
C SER A 121 -10.77 -0.88 -1.92
N ALA A 122 -9.53 -0.43 -1.69
CA ALA A 122 -8.52 -1.16 -0.93
C ALA A 122 -8.19 -0.44 0.37
N GLU A 123 -8.28 -1.18 1.47
CA GLU A 123 -7.95 -0.70 2.80
C GLU A 123 -7.33 -1.82 3.67
N ASP A 124 -6.53 -1.44 4.65
CA ASP A 124 -6.04 -2.33 5.72
C ASP A 124 -6.23 -1.67 7.08
N LYS A 125 -7.48 -1.36 7.43
CA LYS A 125 -7.82 -0.73 8.70
C LYS A 125 -8.01 -1.76 9.81
N PRO A 126 -7.80 -1.36 11.08
CA PRO A 126 -8.13 -2.19 12.23
C PRO A 126 -9.58 -2.64 12.18
N ALA A 127 -9.79 -3.95 12.40
CA ALA A 127 -11.11 -4.57 12.42
C ALA A 127 -11.23 -5.51 13.63
N LEU A 128 -12.44 -5.74 14.10
CA LEU A 128 -12.71 -6.69 15.16
C LEU A 128 -13.35 -7.97 14.61
N VAL A 129 -12.82 -9.08 15.06
CA VAL A 129 -13.31 -10.42 14.72
C VAL A 129 -13.97 -11.04 15.93
N VAL A 130 -15.10 -11.73 15.71
CA VAL A 130 -15.85 -12.50 16.71
C VAL A 130 -16.16 -13.89 16.18
N THR A 131 -16.62 -14.80 17.02
CA THR A 131 -17.15 -16.09 16.53
C THR A 131 -18.49 -15.89 15.82
N ASP A 132 -18.85 -16.78 14.89
CA ASP A 132 -20.17 -16.78 14.26
C ASP A 132 -21.32 -16.89 15.28
N ALA A 133 -21.11 -17.68 16.35
CA ALA A 133 -22.06 -17.78 17.46
C ALA A 133 -22.25 -16.43 18.17
N THR A 134 -21.19 -15.68 18.41
CA THR A 134 -21.25 -14.34 19.01
C THR A 134 -22.00 -13.37 18.10
N ALA A 135 -21.67 -13.33 16.80
CA ALA A 135 -22.35 -12.47 15.84
C ALA A 135 -23.85 -12.81 15.74
N THR A 136 -24.19 -14.09 15.76
CA THR A 136 -25.59 -14.56 15.77
C THR A 136 -26.31 -14.14 17.03
N ALA A 137 -25.69 -14.29 18.22
CA ALA A 137 -26.25 -13.86 19.49
C ALA A 137 -26.46 -12.34 19.57
N TRP A 138 -25.59 -11.57 18.91
CA TRP A 138 -25.72 -10.10 18.78
C TRP A 138 -26.76 -9.67 17.73
N GLY A 139 -27.22 -10.60 16.90
CA GLY A 139 -28.19 -10.35 15.83
C GLY A 139 -27.65 -9.51 14.66
N SER A 140 -26.34 -9.32 14.57
CA SER A 140 -25.70 -8.52 13.54
C SER A 140 -24.23 -8.89 13.35
N ARG A 141 -23.74 -8.68 12.12
CA ARG A 141 -22.33 -8.79 11.74
C ARG A 141 -21.67 -7.42 11.55
N ASP A 142 -22.33 -6.35 12.00
CA ASP A 142 -21.81 -4.98 11.90
C ASP A 142 -21.10 -4.57 13.20
N LEU A 143 -20.13 -3.70 13.10
CA LEU A 143 -19.35 -3.20 14.24
C LEU A 143 -20.23 -2.45 15.28
N THR A 144 -21.37 -1.91 14.85
CA THR A 144 -22.39 -1.33 15.74
C THR A 144 -22.95 -2.32 16.78
N ALA A 145 -22.97 -3.62 16.44
CA ALA A 145 -23.39 -4.65 17.40
C ALA A 145 -22.43 -4.74 18.59
N LEU A 146 -21.14 -4.63 18.38
CA LEU A 146 -20.15 -4.56 19.46
C LEU A 146 -20.40 -3.36 20.38
N VAL A 147 -20.73 -2.20 19.80
CA VAL A 147 -21.06 -0.98 20.58
C VAL A 147 -22.25 -1.21 21.49
N SER A 148 -23.27 -1.91 21.01
CA SER A 148 -24.45 -2.27 21.78
C SER A 148 -24.18 -3.30 22.91
N HIS A 149 -23.12 -4.09 22.78
CA HIS A 149 -22.66 -5.11 23.72
C HIS A 149 -21.36 -4.73 24.42
N CYS A 150 -21.10 -3.44 24.59
CA CYS A 150 -19.85 -2.90 25.14
C CYS A 150 -19.54 -3.41 26.55
N ALA A 151 -20.57 -3.58 27.37
CA ALA A 151 -20.41 -4.10 28.74
C ALA A 151 -19.98 -5.57 28.72
N GLY A 152 -18.91 -5.89 29.47
CA GLY A 152 -18.40 -7.27 29.60
C GLY A 152 -17.58 -7.78 28.42
N LEU A 153 -17.22 -6.93 27.45
CA LEU A 153 -16.29 -7.29 26.40
C LEU A 153 -14.93 -7.71 26.99
N ARG A 154 -14.36 -8.75 26.41
CA ARG A 154 -12.97 -9.17 26.60
C ARG A 154 -12.31 -9.14 25.22
N VAL A 155 -11.36 -8.21 25.04
CA VAL A 155 -10.75 -7.96 23.73
C VAL A 155 -9.32 -8.48 23.73
N GLY A 156 -8.95 -9.19 22.68
CA GLY A 156 -7.60 -9.69 22.44
C GLY A 156 -6.93 -8.99 21.26
N ALA A 157 -5.61 -9.00 21.23
CA ALA A 157 -4.79 -8.63 20.07
C ALA A 157 -3.47 -9.41 20.06
N VAL A 158 -2.86 -9.53 18.91
CA VAL A 158 -1.48 -10.00 18.81
C VAL A 158 -0.54 -8.96 19.42
N ALA A 159 0.46 -9.43 20.19
CA ALA A 159 1.44 -8.57 20.85
C ALA A 159 2.14 -7.65 19.84
N HIS A 160 2.52 -6.46 20.32
CA HIS A 160 3.24 -5.44 19.54
C HIS A 160 2.46 -4.77 18.40
N VAL A 161 1.20 -5.10 18.16
CA VAL A 161 0.34 -4.33 17.24
C VAL A 161 0.10 -2.95 17.83
N ARG A 162 0.52 -1.90 17.10
CA ARG A 162 0.41 -0.50 17.55
C ARG A 162 -0.79 0.19 16.91
N GLY A 163 -1.24 1.27 17.54
CA GLY A 163 -2.28 2.14 16.97
C GLY A 163 -3.69 1.55 16.99
N LEU A 164 -3.93 0.49 17.80
CA LEU A 164 -5.28 -0.04 17.97
C LEU A 164 -6.18 0.98 18.63
N PRO A 165 -7.43 1.16 18.15
CA PRO A 165 -8.38 2.05 18.78
C PRO A 165 -8.72 1.60 20.21
N THR A 166 -8.72 2.55 21.13
CA THR A 166 -9.20 2.34 22.52
C THR A 166 -10.70 2.57 22.65
N THR A 167 -11.32 3.15 21.62
CA THR A 167 -12.77 3.37 21.56
C THR A 167 -13.31 2.99 20.18
N VAL A 168 -14.50 2.42 20.15
CA VAL A 168 -15.24 2.13 18.91
C VAL A 168 -16.63 2.73 19.06
N GLY A 169 -16.92 3.78 18.30
CA GLY A 169 -18.14 4.55 18.51
C GLY A 169 -18.21 5.15 19.92
N SER A 170 -19.27 4.85 20.66
CA SER A 170 -19.43 5.23 22.08
C SER A 170 -18.87 4.20 23.05
N CYS A 171 -18.36 3.06 22.57
CA CYS A 171 -17.82 2.00 23.43
C CYS A 171 -16.34 2.26 23.74
N THR A 172 -16.02 2.47 25.03
CA THR A 172 -14.64 2.42 25.50
C THR A 172 -14.27 0.96 25.72
N LEU A 173 -13.26 0.49 24.96
CA LEU A 173 -12.82 -0.90 25.02
C LEU A 173 -12.02 -1.17 26.31
N PRO A 174 -12.13 -2.38 26.89
CA PRO A 174 -11.30 -2.77 28.02
C PRO A 174 -9.83 -2.89 27.60
N PRO A 175 -8.89 -2.96 28.55
CA PRO A 175 -7.51 -3.30 28.27
C PRO A 175 -7.42 -4.58 27.43
N VAL A 176 -6.61 -4.53 26.38
CA VAL A 176 -6.45 -5.64 25.45
C VAL A 176 -5.61 -6.73 26.06
N ARG A 177 -6.06 -8.00 26.00
CA ARG A 177 -5.22 -9.15 26.30
C ARG A 177 -4.30 -9.44 25.12
N GLU A 178 -2.99 -9.43 25.35
CA GLU A 178 -2.00 -9.72 24.32
C GLU A 178 -1.79 -11.22 24.13
N PHE A 179 -1.62 -11.62 22.88
CA PHE A 179 -1.32 -12.99 22.46
C PHE A 179 -0.03 -13.02 21.62
N PRO A 180 0.76 -14.09 21.70
CA PRO A 180 2.04 -14.17 20.96
C PRO A 180 1.83 -14.17 19.44
N ASP A 181 0.73 -14.72 18.97
CA ASP A 181 0.39 -14.84 17.56
C ASP A 181 -1.14 -14.89 17.34
N GLN A 182 -1.51 -14.78 16.06
CA GLN A 182 -2.92 -14.80 15.63
C GLN A 182 -3.61 -16.16 15.92
N LYS A 183 -2.89 -17.27 15.79
CA LYS A 183 -3.43 -18.61 16.03
C LYS A 183 -3.88 -18.75 17.48
N THR A 184 -3.02 -18.39 18.44
CA THR A 184 -3.31 -18.44 19.89
C THR A 184 -4.46 -17.50 20.25
N MET A 185 -4.55 -16.32 19.62
CA MET A 185 -5.68 -15.41 19.79
C MET A 185 -6.99 -16.03 19.30
N PHE A 186 -6.99 -16.69 18.14
CA PHE A 186 -8.19 -17.38 17.63
C PHE A 186 -8.59 -18.59 18.46
N GLU A 187 -7.62 -19.31 19.04
CA GLU A 187 -7.92 -20.39 20.00
C GLU A 187 -8.63 -19.84 21.25
N ALA A 188 -8.16 -18.73 21.81
CA ALA A 188 -8.80 -18.06 22.94
C ALA A 188 -10.20 -17.51 22.59
N LEU A 189 -10.39 -17.01 21.36
CA LEU A 189 -11.69 -16.57 20.88
C LEU A 189 -12.67 -17.75 20.74
N ARG A 190 -12.20 -18.89 20.21
CA ARG A 190 -12.98 -20.14 20.11
C ARG A 190 -13.36 -20.71 21.46
N ALA A 191 -12.46 -20.64 22.43
CA ALA A 191 -12.70 -21.08 23.81
C ALA A 191 -13.63 -20.14 24.60
N GLY A 192 -13.91 -18.94 24.08
CA GLY A 192 -14.68 -17.92 24.77
C GLY A 192 -13.90 -17.18 25.87
N ASP A 193 -12.57 -17.31 25.91
CA ASP A 193 -11.70 -16.57 26.83
C ASP A 193 -11.68 -15.08 26.52
N ILE A 194 -11.82 -14.72 25.24
CA ILE A 194 -12.07 -13.37 24.74
C ILE A 194 -13.36 -13.34 23.91
N THR A 195 -14.02 -12.19 23.87
CA THR A 195 -15.27 -11.99 23.12
C THR A 195 -15.01 -11.51 21.70
N ALA A 196 -13.95 -10.71 21.51
CA ALA A 196 -13.54 -10.16 20.24
C ALA A 196 -12.00 -10.11 20.15
N GLY A 197 -11.47 -10.21 18.95
CA GLY A 197 -10.04 -10.08 18.67
C GLY A 197 -9.77 -8.96 17.66
N TRP A 198 -8.71 -8.18 17.88
CA TRP A 198 -8.27 -7.23 16.89
C TRP A 198 -7.58 -7.94 15.73
N THR A 199 -7.96 -7.58 14.52
CA THR A 199 -7.40 -7.99 13.23
C THR A 199 -7.37 -6.78 12.30
N SER A 200 -7.25 -7.00 10.99
CA SER A 200 -7.43 -5.95 10.00
C SER A 200 -8.32 -6.39 8.84
N THR A 201 -8.80 -5.45 8.05
CA THR A 201 -9.66 -5.73 6.90
C THR A 201 -8.93 -6.50 5.79
N ALA A 202 -7.61 -6.37 5.71
CA ALA A 202 -6.78 -7.11 4.76
C ALA A 202 -5.94 -8.22 5.42
N ASN A 203 -6.39 -8.72 6.59
CA ASN A 203 -5.71 -9.84 7.26
C ASN A 203 -5.87 -11.12 6.46
N ILE A 204 -4.79 -11.91 6.38
CA ILE A 204 -4.76 -13.25 5.81
C ILE A 204 -4.95 -14.32 6.89
N GLY A 205 -5.56 -15.46 6.52
CA GLY A 205 -5.65 -16.62 7.40
C GLY A 205 -6.67 -16.50 8.52
N ILE A 206 -7.71 -15.68 8.38
CA ILE A 206 -8.86 -15.69 9.30
C ILE A 206 -9.68 -16.95 9.02
N PRO A 207 -9.83 -17.88 10.01
CA PRO A 207 -10.62 -19.08 9.80
C PRO A 207 -12.10 -18.78 9.52
N GLY A 208 -12.74 -19.60 8.68
CA GLY A 208 -14.10 -19.34 8.19
C GLY A 208 -15.22 -19.38 9.25
N GLU A 209 -14.94 -19.91 10.45
CA GLU A 209 -15.86 -19.88 11.58
C GLU A 209 -15.90 -18.53 12.31
N PHE A 210 -15.02 -17.59 11.94
CA PHE A 210 -15.01 -16.25 12.51
C PHE A 210 -15.63 -15.22 11.58
N VAL A 211 -16.14 -14.16 12.16
CA VAL A 211 -16.78 -13.04 11.46
C VAL A 211 -16.00 -11.77 11.76
N VAL A 212 -15.45 -11.17 10.73
CA VAL A 212 -14.94 -9.79 10.80
C VAL A 212 -16.14 -8.86 10.77
N LEU A 213 -16.29 -8.06 11.82
CA LEU A 213 -17.41 -7.12 11.95
C LEU A 213 -17.28 -5.99 10.93
N ALA A 214 -18.29 -5.81 10.10
CA ALA A 214 -18.30 -4.79 9.07
C ALA A 214 -18.44 -3.39 9.66
N ASP A 215 -17.51 -2.50 9.34
CA ASP A 215 -17.58 -1.09 9.73
C ASP A 215 -18.30 -0.30 8.63
N ARG A 216 -19.62 -0.15 8.78
CA ARG A 216 -20.48 0.53 7.82
C ARG A 216 -20.50 2.04 8.04
N LYS A 217 -21.14 2.77 7.14
CA LYS A 217 -21.33 4.24 7.25
C LYS A 217 -22.41 4.59 8.27
N PRO A 218 -22.15 5.54 9.20
CA PRO A 218 -20.89 6.25 9.41
C PRO A 218 -19.82 5.37 10.04
N PRO A 219 -18.54 5.45 9.60
CA PRO A 219 -17.49 4.56 10.08
C PRO A 219 -17.16 4.84 11.57
N LEU A 220 -16.86 3.78 12.29
CA LEU A 220 -16.48 3.82 13.70
C LEU A 220 -14.97 3.72 13.91
N VAL A 221 -14.25 3.22 12.94
CA VAL A 221 -12.79 3.10 12.89
C VAL A 221 -12.23 4.00 11.80
N MET A 222 -11.04 4.55 12.01
CA MET A 222 -10.35 5.41 11.03
C MET A 222 -10.00 4.60 9.77
N ALA A 223 -10.26 5.19 8.62
CA ALA A 223 -9.92 4.58 7.34
C ALA A 223 -8.40 4.48 7.12
N GLU A 224 -7.98 3.38 6.52
CA GLU A 224 -6.58 3.07 6.19
C GLU A 224 -6.49 2.65 4.72
N ASN A 225 -6.73 3.60 3.82
CA ASN A 225 -6.62 3.39 2.39
C ASN A 225 -5.16 3.55 1.94
N ILE A 226 -4.78 2.82 0.91
CA ILE A 226 -3.42 2.89 0.37
C ILE A 226 -3.25 4.18 -0.42
N VAL A 227 -2.12 4.86 -0.24
CA VAL A 227 -1.81 6.12 -0.89
C VAL A 227 -0.30 6.21 -1.19
N PRO A 228 0.11 6.68 -2.38
CA PRO A 228 1.51 6.98 -2.65
C PRO A 228 1.84 8.40 -2.18
N LEU A 229 2.94 8.56 -1.45
CA LEU A 229 3.58 9.85 -1.22
C LEU A 229 4.75 10.02 -2.20
N TYR A 230 4.97 11.24 -2.67
CA TYR A 230 6.08 11.58 -3.56
C TYR A 230 6.51 13.04 -3.38
N ARG A 231 7.71 13.38 -3.82
CA ARG A 231 8.18 14.79 -3.79
C ARG A 231 7.53 15.58 -4.90
N ARG A 232 7.08 16.78 -4.57
CA ARG A 232 6.50 17.72 -5.55
C ARG A 232 7.52 18.02 -6.65
N ASN A 233 7.05 18.04 -7.88
CA ASN A 233 7.82 18.35 -9.09
C ASN A 233 8.94 17.34 -9.46
N GLU A 234 9.02 16.18 -8.79
CA GLU A 234 9.99 15.13 -9.15
C GLU A 234 9.41 14.06 -10.07
N LEU A 235 8.10 13.87 -10.05
CA LEU A 235 7.43 12.99 -10.99
C LEU A 235 6.89 13.81 -12.17
N ASP A 236 7.13 13.31 -13.38
CA ASP A 236 6.45 13.84 -14.57
C ASP A 236 4.96 13.43 -14.59
N GLN A 237 4.21 13.98 -15.53
CA GLN A 237 2.77 13.73 -15.64
C GLN A 237 2.44 12.24 -15.87
N GLN A 238 3.26 11.53 -16.63
CA GLN A 238 3.06 10.11 -16.94
C GLN A 238 3.35 9.24 -15.72
N GLN A 239 4.39 9.55 -14.98
CA GLN A 239 4.75 8.88 -13.72
C GLN A 239 3.68 9.11 -12.64
N ALA A 240 3.24 10.36 -12.45
CA ALA A 240 2.16 10.68 -11.52
C ALA A 240 0.85 9.96 -11.89
N ARG A 241 0.52 9.89 -13.19
CA ARG A 241 -0.62 9.12 -13.68
C ARG A 241 -0.47 7.64 -13.35
N ALA A 242 0.68 7.04 -13.61
CA ALA A 242 0.93 5.63 -13.36
C ALA A 242 0.65 5.22 -11.91
N ILE A 243 1.14 6.00 -10.94
CA ILE A 243 0.90 5.70 -9.52
C ILE A 243 -0.55 5.95 -9.10
N ASN A 244 -1.24 6.94 -9.68
CA ASN A 244 -2.62 7.26 -9.34
C ASN A 244 -3.62 6.25 -9.89
N GLU A 245 -3.35 5.62 -11.03
CA GLU A 245 -4.28 4.62 -11.60
C GLU A 245 -4.42 3.36 -10.75
N LEU A 246 -3.44 3.03 -9.90
CA LEU A 246 -3.59 1.95 -8.91
C LEU A 246 -4.79 2.17 -7.99
N ALA A 247 -5.10 3.43 -7.66
CA ALA A 247 -6.24 3.76 -6.81
C ALA A 247 -7.60 3.33 -7.39
N GLY A 248 -7.70 3.22 -8.70
CA GLY A 248 -8.93 2.83 -9.40
C GLY A 248 -9.10 1.32 -9.60
N VAL A 249 -8.03 0.52 -9.48
CA VAL A 249 -8.06 -0.90 -9.82
C VAL A 249 -7.79 -1.84 -8.63
N LEU A 250 -7.10 -1.35 -7.58
CA LEU A 250 -6.77 -2.14 -6.42
C LEU A 250 -7.95 -2.17 -5.44
N ASP A 251 -8.34 -3.38 -5.02
CA ASP A 251 -9.33 -3.63 -3.97
C ASP A 251 -8.73 -4.46 -2.82
N THR A 252 -9.47 -4.53 -1.69
CA THR A 252 -9.02 -5.26 -0.50
C THR A 252 -8.90 -6.76 -0.75
N GLY A 253 -9.76 -7.36 -1.58
CA GLY A 253 -9.67 -8.78 -1.93
C GLY A 253 -8.37 -9.10 -2.66
N SER A 254 -8.05 -8.33 -3.69
CA SER A 254 -6.78 -8.41 -4.42
C SER A 254 -5.56 -8.24 -3.50
N LEU A 255 -5.64 -7.31 -2.53
CA LEU A 255 -4.56 -7.10 -1.56
C LEU A 255 -4.38 -8.34 -0.66
N VAL A 256 -5.48 -8.94 -0.17
CA VAL A 256 -5.45 -10.18 0.63
C VAL A 256 -4.85 -11.33 -0.16
N ASP A 257 -5.28 -11.54 -1.41
CA ASP A 257 -4.77 -12.62 -2.26
C ASP A 257 -3.26 -12.47 -2.53
N MET A 258 -2.81 -11.26 -2.86
CA MET A 258 -1.38 -11.00 -3.05
C MET A 258 -0.56 -11.20 -1.76
N ARG A 259 -1.08 -10.77 -0.62
CA ARG A 259 -0.43 -10.99 0.69
C ARG A 259 -0.34 -12.46 1.03
N GLN A 260 -1.38 -13.25 0.70
CA GLN A 260 -1.36 -14.70 0.88
C GLN A 260 -0.24 -15.34 0.05
N HIS A 261 -0.10 -14.98 -1.21
CA HIS A 261 0.98 -15.48 -2.07
C HIS A 261 2.38 -15.14 -1.53
N VAL A 262 2.55 -13.91 -1.01
CA VAL A 262 3.82 -13.49 -0.39
C VAL A 262 4.08 -14.28 0.91
N ALA A 263 3.07 -14.53 1.73
CA ALA A 263 3.18 -15.32 2.94
C ALA A 263 3.53 -16.80 2.64
N GLU A 264 3.12 -17.32 1.50
CA GLU A 264 3.48 -18.64 0.96
C GLU A 264 4.91 -18.70 0.39
N GLY A 265 5.65 -17.59 0.44
CA GLY A 265 7.06 -17.51 0.02
C GLY A 265 7.28 -17.06 -1.42
N ARG A 266 6.25 -16.60 -2.13
CA ARG A 266 6.44 -16.03 -3.46
C ARG A 266 7.11 -14.64 -3.35
N ASP A 267 7.93 -14.33 -4.34
CA ASP A 267 8.61 -13.03 -4.41
C ASP A 267 7.60 -11.88 -4.60
N PRO A 268 7.61 -10.83 -3.74
CA PRO A 268 6.65 -9.71 -3.81
C PRO A 268 6.64 -8.98 -5.16
N ARG A 269 7.79 -8.91 -5.84
CA ARG A 269 7.88 -8.30 -7.17
C ARG A 269 7.11 -9.11 -8.20
N SER A 270 7.33 -10.42 -8.22
CA SER A 270 6.65 -11.33 -9.15
C SER A 270 5.14 -11.31 -8.92
N VAL A 271 4.69 -11.30 -7.66
CA VAL A 271 3.26 -11.22 -7.30
C VAL A 271 2.65 -9.91 -7.79
N ALA A 272 3.33 -8.78 -7.58
CA ALA A 272 2.85 -7.47 -8.03
C ALA A 272 2.78 -7.35 -9.57
N GLU A 273 3.81 -7.83 -10.28
CA GLU A 273 3.86 -7.81 -11.75
C GLU A 273 2.78 -8.72 -12.37
N GLU A 274 2.55 -9.89 -11.81
CA GLU A 274 1.50 -10.82 -12.26
C GLU A 274 0.09 -10.22 -12.04
N TRP A 275 -0.16 -9.66 -10.85
CA TRP A 275 -1.43 -9.02 -10.57
C TRP A 275 -1.69 -7.84 -11.52
N LEU A 276 -0.69 -6.98 -11.74
CA LEU A 276 -0.83 -5.82 -12.63
C LEU A 276 -1.03 -6.23 -14.09
N SER A 277 -0.46 -7.35 -14.53
CA SER A 277 -0.68 -7.86 -15.88
C SER A 277 -2.13 -8.31 -16.10
N ALA A 278 -2.79 -8.81 -15.05
CA ALA A 278 -4.21 -9.16 -15.06
C ALA A 278 -5.13 -7.94 -14.89
N HIS A 279 -4.62 -6.84 -14.32
CA HIS A 279 -5.34 -5.59 -14.07
C HIS A 279 -4.62 -4.41 -14.73
N PRO A 280 -4.52 -4.37 -16.07
CA PRO A 280 -3.72 -3.36 -16.77
C PRO A 280 -4.27 -1.96 -16.56
N LEU A 281 -3.33 -1.03 -16.30
CA LEU A 281 -3.59 0.41 -16.16
C LEU A 281 -3.81 1.07 -17.53
N GLY A 282 -4.41 2.26 -17.54
CA GLY A 282 -4.54 3.06 -18.77
C GLY A 282 -5.76 2.72 -19.63
N ARG A 283 -6.76 2.04 -19.11
CA ARG A 283 -8.02 1.74 -19.83
C ARG A 283 -9.12 2.76 -19.56
#